data_1b9b1763a292a470df761b2b595a49ca
#
_entry.id   1b9b1763a292a470df761b2b595a49ca
#
_cell.length_a   1.000
_cell.length_b   1.000
_cell.length_c   1.000
_cell.angle_alpha   90.00
_cell.angle_beta   90.00
_cell.angle_gamma   90.00
#
_symmetry.space_group_name_H-M   'P 1'
#
loop_
_entity.id
_entity.type
_entity.pdbx_description
1 polymer ?
#
loop_
_entity_poly.entity_id
_entity_poly.type
_entity_poly.pdbx_seq_one_letter_code
_entity_poly.pdbx_strand_id
1 'polypeptide(L)'
;MKTIVITGSTSGIGKELVKIFATDNNWLIFAGYRNKDLITPQENVEYFYMDMTDRKSIVDAAQLIKTKVDKIDVLINVAGCVVAGPIEKIDTDSLREQFDVNTFSHLEFVQNLVDVLENGKIINVSSMASFGHFPFISPYCASKRAMDIFFNAFAIENHHNIKVISVKPGVIATPIWQKSVNSNQKLLNNCDGYEKEMEFMKNNALKNTTKGLAVDKAANFIKKIACKNNPKSSYTIGTDAGFARMLSLFPQDMINSIIKFGLKKRINY
;
A
#
# COMPACT_ATOMS: atom_id res chain seq x y z
N MET A 1 -19.15 -19.84 -3.88
CA MET A 1 -18.48 -18.92 -2.94
C MET A 1 -17.35 -18.24 -3.71
N LYS A 2 -17.13 -16.93 -3.56
CA LYS A 2 -16.03 -16.21 -4.21
C LYS A 2 -14.79 -16.25 -3.32
N THR A 3 -13.61 -16.27 -3.93
CA THR A 3 -12.34 -16.28 -3.19
C THR A 3 -11.67 -14.91 -3.24
N ILE A 4 -11.27 -14.41 -2.08
CA ILE A 4 -10.50 -13.19 -1.96
C ILE A 4 -9.19 -13.42 -1.18
N VAL A 5 -8.09 -12.88 -1.67
CA VAL A 5 -6.78 -12.90 -1.01
C VAL A 5 -6.41 -11.48 -0.62
N ILE A 6 -6.00 -11.26 0.64
CA ILE A 6 -5.66 -9.93 1.18
C ILE A 6 -4.29 -9.99 1.83
N THR A 7 -3.31 -9.24 1.32
CA THR A 7 -1.99 -9.12 1.94
C THR A 7 -2.01 -8.08 3.06
N GLY A 8 -1.13 -8.19 4.07
CA GLY A 8 -1.04 -7.21 5.17
C GLY A 8 -2.31 -7.11 6.02
N SER A 9 -2.95 -8.24 6.28
CA SER A 9 -4.28 -8.38 6.87
C SER A 9 -4.37 -8.06 8.38
N THR A 10 -3.25 -7.89 9.07
CA THR A 10 -3.23 -7.76 10.55
C THR A 10 -3.25 -6.32 11.06
N SER A 11 -3.26 -5.32 10.16
CA SER A 11 -3.32 -3.91 10.57
C SER A 11 -3.95 -3.00 9.51
N GLY A 12 -4.39 -1.81 9.92
CA GLY A 12 -4.85 -0.75 9.03
C GLY A 12 -5.95 -1.19 8.05
N ILE A 13 -5.79 -0.83 6.78
CA ILE A 13 -6.76 -1.13 5.72
C ILE A 13 -6.96 -2.63 5.54
N GLY A 14 -5.89 -3.43 5.58
CA GLY A 14 -5.97 -4.89 5.40
C GLY A 14 -6.81 -5.55 6.48
N LYS A 15 -6.61 -5.19 7.76
CA LYS A 15 -7.40 -5.70 8.88
C LYS A 15 -8.88 -5.33 8.75
N GLU A 16 -9.18 -4.10 8.38
CA GLU A 16 -10.57 -3.66 8.20
C GLU A 16 -11.22 -4.32 6.98
N LEU A 17 -10.48 -4.57 5.89
CA LEU A 17 -10.96 -5.34 4.74
C LEU A 17 -11.34 -6.76 5.15
N VAL A 18 -10.47 -7.47 5.87
CA VAL A 18 -10.80 -8.82 6.39
C VAL A 18 -12.09 -8.78 7.18
N LYS A 19 -12.20 -7.87 8.14
CA LYS A 19 -13.39 -7.70 8.98
C LYS A 19 -14.67 -7.49 8.15
N ILE A 20 -14.66 -6.58 7.18
CA ILE A 20 -15.87 -6.26 6.40
C ILE A 20 -16.20 -7.31 5.33
N PHE A 21 -15.23 -8.11 4.85
CA PHE A 21 -15.52 -9.24 3.99
C PHE A 21 -16.00 -10.45 4.77
N ALA A 22 -15.52 -10.66 5.99
CA ALA A 22 -15.93 -11.77 6.85
C ALA A 22 -17.40 -11.70 7.31
N THR A 23 -18.04 -10.53 7.24
CA THR A 23 -19.49 -10.41 7.48
C THR A 23 -20.35 -10.92 6.34
N ASP A 24 -19.75 -11.33 5.20
CA ASP A 24 -20.46 -11.80 4.00
C ASP A 24 -20.05 -13.24 3.68
N ASN A 25 -20.90 -14.18 4.02
CA ASN A 25 -20.67 -15.63 3.82
C ASN A 25 -20.51 -16.07 2.35
N ASN A 26 -20.67 -15.14 1.38
CA ASN A 26 -20.39 -15.41 -0.01
C ASN A 26 -18.87 -15.41 -0.35
N TRP A 27 -18.02 -15.07 0.62
CA TRP A 27 -16.56 -14.97 0.44
C TRP A 27 -15.81 -15.99 1.28
N LEU A 28 -14.86 -16.70 0.66
CA LEU A 28 -13.75 -17.37 1.32
C LEU A 28 -12.56 -16.41 1.31
N ILE A 29 -12.02 -16.13 2.48
CA ILE A 29 -11.00 -15.09 2.65
C ILE A 29 -9.67 -15.73 3.01
N PHE A 30 -8.64 -15.46 2.22
CA PHE A 30 -7.25 -15.77 2.55
C PHE A 30 -6.57 -14.50 3.02
N ALA A 31 -6.10 -14.48 4.26
CA ALA A 31 -5.56 -13.30 4.94
C ALA A 31 -4.08 -13.46 5.30
N GLY A 32 -3.20 -12.77 4.57
CA GLY A 32 -1.75 -12.83 4.78
C GLY A 32 -1.29 -12.05 6.01
N TYR A 33 -0.53 -12.70 6.90
CA TYR A 33 0.03 -12.10 8.10
C TYR A 33 1.56 -12.31 8.17
N ARG A 34 2.25 -11.41 8.87
CA ARG A 34 3.66 -11.55 9.25
C ARG A 34 3.82 -11.89 10.73
N ASN A 35 3.02 -11.27 11.59
CA ASN A 35 3.00 -11.55 13.03
C ASN A 35 1.67 -12.23 13.41
N LYS A 36 1.77 -13.48 13.90
CA LYS A 36 0.63 -14.32 14.29
C LYS A 36 -0.16 -13.74 15.48
N ASP A 37 0.52 -13.06 16.39
CA ASP A 37 -0.11 -12.49 17.60
C ASP A 37 -1.11 -11.37 17.30
N LEU A 38 -1.07 -10.81 16.08
CA LEU A 38 -1.98 -9.76 15.63
C LEU A 38 -3.22 -10.28 14.91
N ILE A 39 -3.35 -11.60 14.76
CA ILE A 39 -4.51 -12.23 14.13
C ILE A 39 -5.73 -12.09 15.06
N THR A 40 -6.86 -11.74 14.45
CA THR A 40 -8.17 -11.85 15.09
C THR A 40 -8.96 -12.93 14.34
N PRO A 41 -9.05 -14.17 14.86
CA PRO A 41 -9.67 -15.28 14.14
C PRO A 41 -11.13 -15.00 13.78
N GLN A 42 -11.55 -15.49 12.59
CA GLN A 42 -12.94 -15.41 12.09
C GLN A 42 -13.23 -16.69 11.29
N GLU A 43 -14.49 -17.15 11.30
CA GLU A 43 -14.88 -18.48 10.81
C GLU A 43 -14.59 -18.72 9.32
N ASN A 44 -14.82 -17.71 8.47
CA ASN A 44 -14.63 -17.81 7.01
C ASN A 44 -13.29 -17.21 6.53
N VAL A 45 -12.29 -17.14 7.41
CA VAL A 45 -10.96 -16.59 7.12
C VAL A 45 -9.87 -17.63 7.35
N GLU A 46 -9.16 -17.96 6.29
CA GLU A 46 -7.92 -18.73 6.36
C GLU A 46 -6.71 -17.78 6.41
N TYR A 47 -5.93 -17.90 7.49
CA TYR A 47 -4.73 -17.08 7.67
C TYR A 47 -3.50 -17.82 7.17
N PHE A 48 -2.63 -17.14 6.41
CA PHE A 48 -1.38 -17.68 5.91
C PHE A 48 -0.21 -16.74 6.24
N TYR A 49 0.93 -17.35 6.58
CA TYR A 49 2.16 -16.59 6.83
C TYR A 49 2.72 -16.05 5.52
N MET A 50 3.06 -14.76 5.49
CA MET A 50 3.77 -14.12 4.38
C MET A 50 4.51 -12.88 4.88
N ASP A 51 5.83 -12.91 4.81
CA ASP A 51 6.70 -11.75 5.01
C ASP A 51 7.16 -11.21 3.65
N MET A 52 6.88 -9.93 3.38
CA MET A 52 7.25 -9.28 2.12
C MET A 52 8.77 -9.08 1.95
N THR A 53 9.55 -9.34 2.99
CA THR A 53 11.02 -9.33 2.94
C THR A 53 11.61 -10.74 2.75
N ASP A 54 10.79 -11.78 2.84
CA ASP A 54 11.19 -13.17 2.68
C ASP A 54 10.56 -13.79 1.42
N ARG A 55 11.35 -13.88 0.38
CA ARG A 55 10.97 -14.44 -0.91
C ARG A 55 10.43 -15.87 -0.82
N LYS A 56 11.02 -16.68 0.05
CA LYS A 56 10.55 -18.05 0.25
C LYS A 56 9.14 -18.08 0.82
N SER A 57 8.84 -17.23 1.80
CA SER A 57 7.50 -17.13 2.39
C SER A 57 6.43 -16.70 1.37
N ILE A 58 6.79 -15.86 0.38
CA ILE A 58 5.88 -15.43 -0.68
C ILE A 58 5.51 -16.60 -1.60
N VAL A 59 6.51 -17.40 -2.01
CA VAL A 59 6.29 -18.58 -2.84
C VAL A 59 5.48 -19.63 -2.09
N ASP A 60 5.85 -19.93 -0.83
CA ASP A 60 5.15 -20.90 0.02
C ASP A 60 3.67 -20.48 0.24
N ALA A 61 3.42 -19.18 0.45
CA ALA A 61 2.06 -18.63 0.59
C ALA A 61 1.23 -18.83 -0.69
N ALA A 62 1.80 -18.54 -1.85
CA ALA A 62 1.12 -18.75 -3.12
C ALA A 62 0.80 -20.22 -3.37
N GLN A 63 1.76 -21.11 -3.10
CA GLN A 63 1.54 -22.55 -3.21
C GLN A 63 0.45 -23.05 -2.27
N LEU A 64 0.46 -22.63 -1.00
CA LEU A 64 -0.57 -22.97 -0.03
C LEU A 64 -1.97 -22.59 -0.55
N ILE A 65 -2.16 -21.36 -1.07
CA ILE A 65 -3.44 -20.91 -1.60
C ILE A 65 -3.88 -21.80 -2.78
N LYS A 66 -2.97 -22.12 -3.70
CA LYS A 66 -3.24 -22.98 -4.88
C LYS A 66 -3.63 -24.42 -4.51
N THR A 67 -3.23 -24.93 -3.35
CA THR A 67 -3.71 -26.24 -2.84
C THR A 67 -5.14 -26.19 -2.30
N LYS A 68 -5.67 -24.99 -2.02
CA LYS A 68 -6.97 -24.80 -1.37
C LYS A 68 -8.07 -24.35 -2.34
N VAL A 69 -7.71 -23.65 -3.42
CA VAL A 69 -8.67 -23.11 -4.38
C VAL A 69 -8.14 -23.17 -5.81
N ASP A 70 -9.03 -23.45 -6.74
CA ASP A 70 -8.75 -23.44 -8.17
C ASP A 70 -8.88 -22.04 -8.79
N LYS A 71 -9.48 -21.10 -8.06
CA LYS A 71 -9.73 -19.75 -8.56
C LYS A 71 -9.69 -18.69 -7.44
N ILE A 72 -9.06 -17.56 -7.77
CA ILE A 72 -9.10 -16.32 -6.98
C ILE A 72 -9.92 -15.28 -7.76
N ASP A 73 -11.02 -14.81 -7.18
CA ASP A 73 -11.85 -13.76 -7.79
C ASP A 73 -11.24 -12.36 -7.57
N VAL A 74 -10.60 -12.14 -6.42
CA VAL A 74 -9.99 -10.84 -6.07
C VAL A 74 -8.73 -11.06 -5.25
N LEU A 75 -7.63 -10.45 -5.68
CA LEU A 75 -6.41 -10.27 -4.89
C LEU A 75 -6.29 -8.79 -4.51
N ILE A 76 -6.16 -8.48 -3.21
CA ILE A 76 -5.92 -7.12 -2.74
C ILE A 76 -4.51 -7.01 -2.14
N ASN A 77 -3.64 -6.29 -2.82
CA ASN A 77 -2.30 -5.96 -2.38
C ASN A 77 -2.33 -4.74 -1.45
N VAL A 78 -2.23 -4.96 -0.13
CA VAL A 78 -2.31 -3.91 0.90
C VAL A 78 -1.00 -3.73 1.66
N ALA A 79 -0.22 -4.80 1.83
CA ALA A 79 1.03 -4.75 2.59
C ALA A 79 1.93 -3.59 2.13
N GLY A 80 2.59 -2.94 3.06
CA GLY A 80 3.48 -1.83 2.74
C GLY A 80 4.12 -1.20 3.98
N CYS A 81 5.23 -0.52 3.75
CA CYS A 81 5.97 0.23 4.76
C CYS A 81 6.36 1.62 4.23
N VAL A 82 6.84 2.47 5.10
CA VAL A 82 7.29 3.84 4.76
C VAL A 82 8.67 4.09 5.34
N VAL A 83 9.66 4.22 4.47
CA VAL A 83 10.97 4.78 4.80
C VAL A 83 10.91 6.29 4.61
N ALA A 84 11.30 7.04 5.63
CA ALA A 84 11.21 8.50 5.66
C ALA A 84 12.50 9.11 6.19
N GLY A 85 13.01 10.13 5.51
CA GLY A 85 14.20 10.87 5.84
C GLY A 85 14.77 11.66 4.67
N PRO A 86 15.81 12.49 4.91
CA PRO A 86 16.57 13.13 3.83
C PRO A 86 17.21 12.04 2.95
N ILE A 87 17.02 12.10 1.65
CA ILE A 87 17.45 11.03 0.73
C ILE A 87 18.95 10.74 0.81
N GLU A 88 19.77 11.74 1.08
CA GLU A 88 21.22 11.59 1.24
C GLU A 88 21.64 10.91 2.55
N LYS A 89 20.73 10.77 3.52
CA LYS A 89 20.98 10.14 4.83
C LYS A 89 20.37 8.74 4.93
N ILE A 90 19.51 8.34 4.01
CA ILE A 90 18.88 7.02 3.99
C ILE A 90 19.88 6.00 3.44
N ASP A 91 20.11 4.95 4.20
CA ASP A 91 20.97 3.86 3.76
C ASP A 91 20.33 3.06 2.60
N THR A 92 21.18 2.48 1.76
CA THR A 92 20.75 1.79 0.55
C THR A 92 19.94 0.52 0.85
N ASP A 93 20.16 -0.14 1.97
CA ASP A 93 19.44 -1.35 2.33
C ASP A 93 18.01 -1.03 2.73
N SER A 94 17.78 0.06 3.48
CA SER A 94 16.44 0.59 3.73
C SER A 94 15.70 0.97 2.43
N LEU A 95 16.40 1.52 1.43
CA LEU A 95 15.82 1.79 0.11
C LEU A 95 15.40 0.51 -0.60
N ARG A 96 16.24 -0.53 -0.58
CA ARG A 96 15.93 -1.84 -1.18
C ARG A 96 14.74 -2.48 -0.50
N GLU A 97 14.75 -2.56 0.85
CA GLU A 97 13.62 -3.10 1.62
C GLU A 97 12.30 -2.37 1.30
N GLN A 98 12.34 -1.04 1.15
CA GLN A 98 11.16 -0.26 0.76
C GLN A 98 10.58 -0.73 -0.59
N PHE A 99 11.44 -1.02 -1.58
CA PHE A 99 11.01 -1.49 -2.88
C PHE A 99 10.58 -2.96 -2.84
N ASP A 100 11.29 -3.80 -2.10
CA ASP A 100 10.92 -5.20 -1.91
C ASP A 100 9.51 -5.28 -1.34
N VAL A 101 9.26 -4.64 -0.20
CA VAL A 101 7.97 -4.68 0.48
C VAL A 101 6.84 -4.05 -0.34
N ASN A 102 7.07 -2.88 -0.95
CA ASN A 102 5.99 -2.12 -1.58
C ASN A 102 5.74 -2.47 -3.05
N THR A 103 6.69 -3.15 -3.70
CA THR A 103 6.66 -3.33 -5.16
C THR A 103 6.96 -4.76 -5.58
N PHE A 104 8.20 -5.25 -5.37
CA PHE A 104 8.67 -6.50 -5.96
C PHE A 104 7.96 -7.72 -5.39
N SER A 105 7.74 -7.77 -4.08
CA SER A 105 7.06 -8.88 -3.42
C SER A 105 5.60 -9.03 -3.87
N HIS A 106 4.93 -7.93 -4.15
CA HIS A 106 3.59 -7.97 -4.74
C HIS A 106 3.59 -8.51 -6.16
N LEU A 107 4.59 -8.14 -6.98
CA LEU A 107 4.74 -8.68 -8.33
C LEU A 107 5.02 -10.18 -8.28
N GLU A 108 5.98 -10.62 -7.46
CA GLU A 108 6.31 -12.03 -7.30
C GLU A 108 5.12 -12.85 -6.82
N PHE A 109 4.36 -12.34 -5.87
CA PHE A 109 3.15 -13.01 -5.39
C PHE A 109 2.11 -13.18 -6.50
N VAL A 110 1.88 -12.12 -7.31
CA VAL A 110 0.99 -12.21 -8.48
C VAL A 110 1.52 -13.19 -9.52
N GLN A 111 2.82 -13.19 -9.83
CA GLN A 111 3.44 -14.12 -10.78
C GLN A 111 3.22 -15.59 -10.38
N ASN A 112 3.24 -15.89 -9.08
CA ASN A 112 2.99 -17.23 -8.56
C ASN A 112 1.50 -17.62 -8.52
N LEU A 113 0.58 -16.65 -8.67
CA LEU A 113 -0.87 -16.87 -8.60
C LEU A 113 -1.61 -16.60 -9.93
N VAL A 114 -0.90 -16.22 -10.99
CA VAL A 114 -1.50 -15.73 -12.22
C VAL A 114 -2.47 -16.73 -12.87
N ASP A 115 -2.16 -18.02 -12.79
CA ASP A 115 -2.96 -19.12 -13.32
C ASP A 115 -4.32 -19.26 -12.60
N VAL A 116 -4.36 -19.10 -11.29
CA VAL A 116 -5.59 -19.15 -10.49
C VAL A 116 -6.31 -17.80 -10.38
N LEU A 117 -5.71 -16.72 -10.90
CA LEU A 117 -6.32 -15.38 -11.02
C LEU A 117 -7.06 -15.14 -12.33
N GLU A 118 -7.13 -16.13 -13.22
CA GLU A 118 -7.76 -16.00 -14.52
C GLU A 118 -9.20 -15.44 -14.41
N ASN A 119 -9.51 -14.42 -15.23
CA ASN A 119 -10.76 -13.65 -15.17
C ASN A 119 -11.06 -12.98 -13.82
N GLY A 120 -10.06 -12.89 -12.94
CA GLY A 120 -10.14 -12.26 -11.64
C GLY A 120 -9.78 -10.78 -11.66
N LYS A 121 -9.51 -10.25 -10.45
CA LYS A 121 -9.12 -8.85 -10.25
C LYS A 121 -7.94 -8.74 -9.31
N ILE A 122 -7.02 -7.85 -9.62
CA ILE A 122 -5.97 -7.39 -8.72
C ILE A 122 -6.27 -5.95 -8.32
N ILE A 123 -6.38 -5.68 -7.02
CA ILE A 123 -6.54 -4.34 -6.47
C ILE A 123 -5.29 -3.97 -5.71
N ASN A 124 -4.54 -3.02 -6.24
CA ASN A 124 -3.35 -2.50 -5.58
C ASN A 124 -3.71 -1.28 -4.73
N VAL A 125 -3.47 -1.37 -3.42
CA VAL A 125 -3.54 -0.22 -2.53
C VAL A 125 -2.24 0.55 -2.66
N SER A 126 -2.23 1.46 -3.64
CA SER A 126 -1.16 2.41 -3.89
C SER A 126 -1.23 3.59 -2.90
N SER A 127 -0.98 4.80 -3.32
CA SER A 127 -1.04 6.01 -2.50
C SER A 127 -1.16 7.26 -3.38
N MET A 128 -1.65 8.35 -2.83
CA MET A 128 -1.49 9.67 -3.44
C MET A 128 -0.02 10.04 -3.64
N ALA A 129 0.87 9.42 -2.87
CA ALA A 129 2.32 9.60 -2.99
C ALA A 129 2.86 9.18 -4.38
N SER A 130 2.15 8.28 -5.09
CA SER A 130 2.51 7.90 -6.46
C SER A 130 2.26 8.99 -7.50
N PHE A 131 1.53 10.05 -7.16
CA PHE A 131 1.31 11.19 -8.05
C PHE A 131 2.47 12.19 -8.09
N GLY A 132 3.37 12.16 -7.09
CA GLY A 132 4.41 13.17 -6.97
C GLY A 132 5.68 12.69 -6.27
N HIS A 133 6.53 13.65 -5.94
CA HIS A 133 7.80 13.46 -5.27
C HIS A 133 7.80 14.30 -3.97
N PHE A 134 7.17 13.77 -2.93
CA PHE A 134 7.11 14.46 -1.65
C PHE A 134 8.46 14.37 -0.92
N PRO A 135 9.07 15.51 -0.52
CA PRO A 135 10.33 15.51 0.23
C PRO A 135 10.24 14.65 1.49
N PHE A 136 11.36 14.06 1.86
CA PHE A 136 11.53 13.22 3.04
C PHE A 136 10.77 11.88 3.05
N ILE A 137 9.96 11.60 2.01
CA ILE A 137 9.32 10.30 1.77
C ILE A 137 9.49 9.87 0.31
N SER A 138 10.53 10.35 -0.37
CA SER A 138 10.76 10.05 -1.78
C SER A 138 10.92 8.55 -2.09
N PRO A 139 11.54 7.71 -1.24
CA PRO A 139 11.57 6.26 -1.47
C PRO A 139 10.18 5.64 -1.50
N TYR A 140 9.31 6.08 -0.60
CA TYR A 140 7.90 5.64 -0.60
C TYR A 140 7.16 6.08 -1.86
N CYS A 141 7.32 7.35 -2.27
CA CYS A 141 6.72 7.85 -3.52
C CYS A 141 7.17 7.02 -4.72
N ALA A 142 8.47 6.79 -4.83
CA ALA A 142 9.07 6.03 -5.92
C ALA A 142 8.58 4.57 -5.94
N SER A 143 8.55 3.89 -4.79
CA SER A 143 8.06 2.50 -4.70
C SER A 143 6.59 2.37 -5.08
N LYS A 144 5.71 3.28 -4.61
CA LYS A 144 4.29 3.27 -4.98
C LYS A 144 4.07 3.65 -6.45
N ARG A 145 4.89 4.53 -7.00
CA ARG A 145 4.86 4.85 -8.44
C ARG A 145 5.35 3.68 -9.28
N ALA A 146 6.42 3.00 -8.87
CA ALA A 146 6.92 1.80 -9.53
C ALA A 146 5.86 0.69 -9.55
N MET A 147 5.21 0.42 -8.41
CA MET A 147 4.09 -0.52 -8.33
C MET A 147 2.99 -0.17 -9.35
N ASP A 148 2.57 1.10 -9.41
CA ASP A 148 1.55 1.54 -10.38
C ASP A 148 2.00 1.28 -11.84
N ILE A 149 3.25 1.56 -12.18
CA ILE A 149 3.78 1.39 -13.55
C ILE A 149 3.80 -0.10 -13.92
N PHE A 150 4.40 -0.96 -13.08
CA PHE A 150 4.49 -2.39 -13.34
C PHE A 150 3.10 -3.03 -13.52
N PHE A 151 2.17 -2.72 -12.63
CA PHE A 151 0.84 -3.31 -12.68
C PHE A 151 -0.03 -2.72 -13.80
N ASN A 152 0.19 -1.48 -14.22
CA ASN A 152 -0.46 -0.93 -15.41
C ASN A 152 0.06 -1.59 -16.69
N ALA A 153 1.37 -1.87 -16.79
CA ALA A 153 1.93 -2.63 -17.89
C ALA A 153 1.37 -4.06 -17.90
N PHE A 154 1.40 -4.74 -16.77
CA PHE A 154 0.83 -6.08 -16.60
C PHE A 154 -0.66 -6.14 -17.03
N ALA A 155 -1.45 -5.09 -16.76
CA ALA A 155 -2.86 -5.04 -17.17
C ALA A 155 -3.04 -5.12 -18.69
N ILE A 156 -2.05 -4.68 -19.46
CA ILE A 156 -2.05 -4.70 -20.93
C ILE A 156 -1.45 -6.01 -21.46
N GLU A 157 -0.40 -6.51 -20.81
CA GLU A 157 0.39 -7.66 -21.22
C GLU A 157 -0.27 -9.00 -20.91
N ASN A 158 -1.09 -9.08 -19.83
CA ASN A 158 -1.60 -10.36 -19.36
C ASN A 158 -2.62 -10.99 -20.32
N HIS A 159 -2.45 -12.28 -20.58
CA HIS A 159 -3.38 -13.09 -21.42
C HIS A 159 -4.45 -13.79 -20.59
N HIS A 160 -4.48 -13.62 -19.28
CA HIS A 160 -5.41 -14.28 -18.34
C HIS A 160 -6.68 -13.46 -18.09
N ASN A 161 -6.90 -12.36 -18.84
CA ASN A 161 -8.05 -11.46 -18.68
C ASN A 161 -8.20 -10.93 -17.23
N ILE A 162 -7.08 -10.71 -16.55
CA ILE A 162 -7.05 -10.19 -15.18
C ILE A 162 -7.25 -8.67 -15.21
N LYS A 163 -8.23 -8.17 -14.47
CA LYS A 163 -8.47 -6.73 -14.33
C LYS A 163 -7.59 -6.16 -13.22
N VAL A 164 -6.77 -5.20 -13.54
CA VAL A 164 -5.89 -4.52 -12.57
C VAL A 164 -6.44 -3.17 -12.21
N ILE A 165 -6.52 -2.89 -10.92
CA ILE A 165 -7.09 -1.67 -10.36
C ILE A 165 -6.11 -1.06 -9.37
N SER A 166 -5.74 0.21 -9.56
CA SER A 166 -4.97 0.98 -8.59
C SER A 166 -5.89 1.86 -7.76
N VAL A 167 -5.90 1.68 -6.44
CA VAL A 167 -6.57 2.57 -5.50
C VAL A 167 -5.53 3.47 -4.85
N LYS A 168 -5.69 4.78 -4.96
CA LYS A 168 -4.75 5.80 -4.48
C LYS A 168 -5.38 6.60 -3.34
N PRO A 169 -5.23 6.11 -2.10
CA PRO A 169 -5.72 6.85 -0.95
C PRO A 169 -4.84 8.07 -0.67
N GLY A 170 -5.47 9.10 -0.11
CA GLY A 170 -4.79 10.14 0.64
C GLY A 170 -4.32 9.65 2.00
N VAL A 171 -4.22 10.55 2.96
CA VAL A 171 -3.87 10.18 4.33
C VAL A 171 -5.01 9.40 4.97
N ILE A 172 -4.74 8.13 5.33
CA ILE A 172 -5.67 7.26 6.08
C ILE A 172 -5.19 7.13 7.52
N ALA A 173 -6.11 7.22 8.47
CA ALA A 173 -5.83 7.06 9.90
C ALA A 173 -5.53 5.58 10.22
N THR A 174 -4.26 5.18 10.11
CA THR A 174 -3.80 3.80 10.29
C THR A 174 -2.49 3.75 11.10
N PRO A 175 -2.16 2.59 11.69
CA PRO A 175 -0.90 2.41 12.41
C PRO A 175 0.38 2.55 11.55
N ILE A 176 0.28 2.62 10.22
CA ILE A 176 1.45 2.76 9.33
C ILE A 176 2.29 3.98 9.69
N TRP A 177 1.66 5.07 10.12
CA TRP A 177 2.32 6.31 10.48
C TRP A 177 3.18 6.15 11.75
N GLN A 178 2.62 5.52 12.80
CA GLN A 178 3.37 5.23 14.02
C GLN A 178 4.49 4.21 13.74
N LYS A 179 4.20 3.18 12.95
CA LYS A 179 5.20 2.18 12.55
C LYS A 179 6.35 2.85 11.78
N SER A 180 6.05 3.79 10.87
CA SER A 180 7.06 4.55 10.13
C SER A 180 7.94 5.38 11.08
N VAL A 181 7.36 6.08 12.07
CA VAL A 181 8.15 6.81 13.07
C VAL A 181 9.10 5.87 13.83
N ASN A 182 8.59 4.71 14.27
CA ASN A 182 9.37 3.75 15.04
C ASN A 182 10.49 3.11 14.19
N SER A 183 10.23 2.71 12.95
CA SER A 183 11.22 2.09 12.07
C SER A 183 12.32 3.08 11.62
N ASN A 184 11.97 4.37 11.47
CA ASN A 184 12.92 5.40 11.06
C ASN A 184 13.58 6.13 12.25
N GLN A 185 13.39 5.67 13.50
CA GLN A 185 13.90 6.36 14.70
C GLN A 185 15.40 6.54 14.69
N LYS A 186 16.15 5.54 14.21
CA LYS A 186 17.62 5.61 14.09
C LYS A 186 18.04 6.74 13.14
N LEU A 187 17.34 6.88 12.02
CA LEU A 187 17.59 7.96 11.07
C LEU A 187 17.14 9.32 11.63
N LEU A 188 16.00 9.37 12.32
CA LEU A 188 15.49 10.59 12.96
C LEU A 188 16.46 11.15 14.01
N ASN A 189 17.24 10.28 14.65
CA ASN A 189 18.23 10.67 15.67
C ASN A 189 19.60 11.06 15.06
N ASN A 190 19.87 10.74 13.79
CA ASN A 190 21.15 10.94 13.10
C ASN A 190 20.97 11.73 11.79
N CYS A 191 20.21 12.82 11.84
CA CYS A 191 19.90 13.64 10.66
C CYS A 191 20.44 15.07 10.78
N ASP A 192 21.72 15.19 11.14
CA ASP A 192 22.42 16.48 11.28
C ASP A 192 22.15 17.40 10.09
N GLY A 193 21.70 18.62 10.40
CA GLY A 193 21.31 19.64 9.43
C GLY A 193 19.85 19.52 8.91
N TYR A 194 19.08 18.55 9.40
CA TYR A 194 17.67 18.32 9.03
C TYR A 194 16.73 18.18 10.25
N GLU A 195 17.15 18.62 11.41
CA GLU A 195 16.43 18.38 12.67
C GLU A 195 15.01 18.94 12.64
N LYS A 196 14.84 20.17 12.12
CA LYS A 196 13.53 20.82 12.03
C LYS A 196 12.58 20.09 11.08
N GLU A 197 13.12 19.65 9.93
CA GLU A 197 12.37 18.89 8.94
C GLU A 197 11.92 17.54 9.49
N MET A 198 12.82 16.85 10.18
CA MET A 198 12.53 15.54 10.76
C MET A 198 11.54 15.63 11.91
N GLU A 199 11.65 16.65 12.75
CA GLU A 199 10.65 16.92 13.79
C GLU A 199 9.28 17.22 13.17
N PHE A 200 9.23 18.06 12.13
CA PHE A 200 8.01 18.35 11.40
C PHE A 200 7.40 17.08 10.78
N MET A 201 8.22 16.22 10.13
CA MET A 201 7.76 14.97 9.53
C MET A 201 7.23 14.00 10.59
N LYS A 202 7.93 13.82 11.70
CA LYS A 202 7.50 13.01 12.85
C LYS A 202 6.15 13.49 13.39
N ASN A 203 6.01 14.79 13.65
CA ASN A 203 4.79 15.39 14.17
C ASN A 203 3.61 15.20 13.21
N ASN A 204 3.84 15.35 11.90
CA ASN A 204 2.81 15.09 10.88
C ASN A 204 2.43 13.61 10.82
N ALA A 205 3.40 12.69 10.86
CA ALA A 205 3.10 11.27 10.88
C ALA A 205 2.22 10.89 12.09
N LEU A 206 2.56 11.37 13.28
CA LEU A 206 1.75 11.14 14.49
C LEU A 206 0.34 11.73 14.38
N LYS A 207 0.19 12.94 13.83
CA LYS A 207 -1.13 13.53 13.55
C LYS A 207 -1.93 12.69 12.56
N ASN A 208 -1.31 12.14 11.54
CA ASN A 208 -1.94 11.32 10.51
C ASN A 208 -2.50 10.01 11.06
N THR A 209 -2.00 9.52 12.19
CA THR A 209 -2.53 8.33 12.87
C THR A 209 -4.01 8.50 13.26
N THR A 210 -4.44 9.75 13.55
CA THR A 210 -5.80 10.04 14.04
C THR A 210 -6.59 10.99 13.13
N LYS A 211 -5.92 11.86 12.37
CA LYS A 211 -6.59 12.93 11.57
C LYS A 211 -6.79 12.57 10.10
N GLY A 212 -6.32 11.40 9.64
CA GLY A 212 -6.57 10.91 8.29
C GLY A 212 -8.03 10.53 8.04
N LEU A 213 -8.35 10.18 6.79
CA LEU A 213 -9.63 9.56 6.48
C LEU A 213 -9.78 8.27 7.30
N ALA A 214 -10.95 8.04 7.87
CA ALA A 214 -11.21 6.85 8.67
C ALA A 214 -11.00 5.56 7.87
N VAL A 215 -10.35 4.57 8.47
CA VAL A 215 -9.92 3.32 7.82
C VAL A 215 -11.10 2.52 7.26
N ASP A 216 -12.24 2.51 7.96
CA ASP A 216 -13.48 1.88 7.56
C ASP A 216 -14.04 2.47 6.25
N LYS A 217 -13.95 3.79 6.07
CA LYS A 217 -14.37 4.47 4.83
C LYS A 217 -13.50 4.03 3.65
N ALA A 218 -12.18 3.93 3.86
CA ALA A 218 -11.26 3.46 2.83
C ALA A 218 -11.51 1.99 2.49
N ALA A 219 -11.67 1.12 3.48
CA ALA A 219 -11.93 -0.30 3.30
C ALA A 219 -13.29 -0.56 2.61
N ASN A 220 -14.36 0.15 3.02
CA ASN A 220 -15.66 0.06 2.35
C ASN A 220 -15.62 0.55 0.89
N PHE A 221 -14.82 1.57 0.61
CA PHE A 221 -14.61 2.02 -0.77
C PHE A 221 -13.91 0.94 -1.62
N ILE A 222 -12.88 0.28 -1.08
CA ILE A 222 -12.17 -0.82 -1.75
C ILE A 222 -13.11 -2.03 -1.94
N LYS A 223 -13.92 -2.40 -0.93
CA LYS A 223 -14.92 -3.47 -1.05
C LYS A 223 -15.90 -3.19 -2.17
N LYS A 224 -16.41 -1.95 -2.29
CA LYS A 224 -17.29 -1.55 -3.39
C LYS A 224 -16.63 -1.75 -4.77
N ILE A 225 -15.32 -1.47 -4.88
CA ILE A 225 -14.56 -1.68 -6.13
C ILE A 225 -14.39 -3.18 -6.40
N ALA A 226 -14.04 -3.98 -5.40
CA ALA A 226 -13.88 -5.42 -5.51
C ALA A 226 -15.18 -6.11 -6.03
N CYS A 227 -16.34 -5.63 -5.59
CA CYS A 227 -17.64 -6.15 -5.99
C CYS A 227 -18.11 -5.64 -7.36
N LYS A 228 -17.50 -4.64 -7.99
CA LYS A 228 -17.92 -4.16 -9.33
C LYS A 228 -17.55 -5.17 -10.42
N ASN A 229 -18.44 -5.41 -11.37
CA ASN A 229 -18.14 -6.22 -12.55
C ASN A 229 -17.15 -5.52 -13.49
N ASN A 230 -17.34 -4.22 -13.73
CA ASN A 230 -16.47 -3.42 -14.60
C ASN A 230 -15.90 -2.21 -13.83
N PRO A 231 -14.88 -2.43 -12.98
CA PRO A 231 -14.20 -1.33 -12.31
C PRO A 231 -13.35 -0.53 -13.31
N LYS A 232 -13.11 0.76 -13.00
CA LYS A 232 -12.09 1.56 -13.70
C LYS A 232 -10.69 1.07 -13.27
N SER A 233 -9.69 1.31 -14.08
CA SER A 233 -8.28 0.95 -13.77
C SER A 233 -7.68 1.74 -12.61
N SER A 234 -8.24 2.92 -12.28
CA SER A 234 -7.71 3.76 -11.19
C SER A 234 -8.81 4.50 -10.44
N TYR A 235 -8.63 4.57 -9.12
CA TYR A 235 -9.50 5.31 -8.20
C TYR A 235 -8.66 6.12 -7.22
N THR A 236 -9.17 7.30 -6.87
CA THR A 236 -8.58 8.18 -5.86
C THR A 236 -9.59 8.39 -4.73
N ILE A 237 -9.17 8.30 -3.47
CA ILE A 237 -10.01 8.55 -2.30
C ILE A 237 -9.32 9.52 -1.34
N GLY A 238 -10.05 10.54 -0.90
CA GLY A 238 -9.57 11.64 -0.07
C GLY A 238 -9.41 12.92 -0.89
N THR A 239 -9.69 14.05 -0.26
CA THR A 239 -9.57 15.39 -0.89
C THR A 239 -8.12 15.76 -1.17
N ASP A 240 -7.22 15.36 -0.27
CA ASP A 240 -5.77 15.49 -0.38
C ASP A 240 -5.21 14.71 -1.58
N ALA A 241 -5.70 13.47 -1.79
CA ALA A 241 -5.32 12.67 -2.95
C ALA A 241 -5.86 13.27 -4.27
N GLY A 242 -7.07 13.84 -4.25
CA GLY A 242 -7.63 14.57 -5.38
C GLY A 242 -6.77 15.78 -5.75
N PHE A 243 -6.32 16.54 -4.75
CA PHE A 243 -5.42 17.68 -4.93
C PHE A 243 -4.05 17.25 -5.46
N ALA A 244 -3.43 16.20 -4.90
CA ALA A 244 -2.15 15.67 -5.38
C ALA A 244 -2.25 15.21 -6.85
N ARG A 245 -3.36 14.55 -7.23
CA ARG A 245 -3.63 14.16 -8.61
C ARG A 245 -3.72 15.38 -9.54
N MET A 246 -4.46 16.42 -9.12
CA MET A 246 -4.55 17.65 -9.90
C MET A 246 -3.18 18.32 -10.05
N LEU A 247 -2.42 18.40 -8.97
CA LEU A 247 -1.08 19.00 -8.97
C LEU A 247 -0.12 18.26 -9.91
N SER A 248 -0.24 16.94 -10.04
CA SER A 248 0.63 16.13 -10.92
C SER A 248 0.47 16.41 -12.42
N LEU A 249 -0.53 17.20 -12.82
CA LEU A 249 -0.75 17.61 -14.21
C LEU A 249 0.02 18.88 -14.61
N PHE A 250 0.63 19.56 -13.63
CA PHE A 250 1.39 20.79 -13.89
C PHE A 250 2.86 20.48 -14.24
N PRO A 251 3.56 21.43 -14.90
CA PRO A 251 4.98 21.32 -15.17
C PRO A 251 5.81 21.11 -13.89
N GLN A 252 6.88 20.33 -13.98
CA GLN A 252 7.72 19.94 -12.85
C GLN A 252 8.26 21.12 -12.04
N ASP A 253 8.71 22.20 -12.71
CA ASP A 253 9.25 23.38 -12.02
C ASP A 253 8.20 24.11 -11.18
N MET A 254 6.96 24.12 -11.66
CA MET A 254 5.84 24.70 -10.90
C MET A 254 5.54 23.85 -9.66
N ILE A 255 5.51 22.54 -9.80
CA ILE A 255 5.33 21.60 -8.67
C ILE A 255 6.45 21.81 -7.63
N ASN A 256 7.71 21.85 -8.09
CA ASN A 256 8.88 22.09 -7.23
C ASN A 256 8.75 23.41 -6.45
N SER A 257 8.31 24.47 -7.12
CA SER A 257 8.14 25.80 -6.51
C SER A 257 7.05 25.78 -5.44
N ILE A 258 5.91 25.13 -5.71
CA ILE A 258 4.81 24.97 -4.74
C ILE A 258 5.27 24.17 -3.52
N ILE A 259 5.99 23.05 -3.73
CA ILE A 259 6.50 22.22 -2.64
C ILE A 259 7.50 23.00 -1.79
N LYS A 260 8.48 23.65 -2.42
CA LYS A 260 9.48 24.50 -1.72
C LYS A 260 8.82 25.60 -0.89
N PHE A 261 7.86 26.32 -1.47
CA PHE A 261 7.11 27.36 -0.75
C PHE A 261 6.34 26.79 0.45
N GLY A 262 5.65 25.66 0.25
CA GLY A 262 4.91 24.98 1.30
C GLY A 262 5.80 24.50 2.44
N LEU A 263 7.00 23.99 2.17
CA LEU A 263 7.97 23.58 3.16
C LEU A 263 8.52 24.78 3.95
N LYS A 264 8.98 25.84 3.26
CA LYS A 264 9.45 27.06 3.91
C LYS A 264 8.44 27.62 4.90
N LYS A 265 7.17 27.72 4.49
CA LYS A 265 6.10 28.23 5.36
C LYS A 265 5.84 27.35 6.59
N ARG A 266 6.06 26.03 6.51
CA ARG A 266 5.72 25.07 7.57
C ARG A 266 6.88 24.83 8.55
N ILE A 267 8.11 24.98 8.09
CA ILE A 267 9.33 24.69 8.86
C ILE A 267 9.98 25.98 9.40
N ASN A 268 9.40 27.17 9.07
CA ASN A 268 9.93 28.48 9.47
C ASN A 268 11.42 28.66 9.07
N TYR A 269 11.70 28.55 7.76
CA TYR A 269 12.97 28.99 7.15
C TYR A 269 12.94 30.49 6.92
#